data_40af763aadb151b3eb094a561083b336
#
_entry.id   40af763aadb151b3eb094a561083b336
#
_cell.length_a   1.000
_cell.length_b   1.000
_cell.length_c   1.000
_cell.angle_alpha   90.00
_cell.angle_beta   90.00
_cell.angle_gamma   90.00
#
_symmetry.space_group_name_H-M   'P 1'
#
loop_
_entity.id
_entity.type
_entity.pdbx_description
1 polymer ?
#
loop_
_entity_poly.entity_id
_entity_poly.type
_entity_poly.pdbx_seq_one_letter_code
_entity_poly.pdbx_strand_id
1 'polypeptide(L)'
;LRIGAFDDIDLCLTHHIRPGNEILVGSGTGNGFVSKVIRVLGKASHAAGAPEKGVNALSAASLGLQALGLNRETFRDEDCVRVHPIITKGGNLVNVIPDEVVVETLVRGKTIEAFTDAAKKTDRSFKAGAIAMGAKVEISTLPGYLPTLAEEALPELKHAAEISASGIPVIEASGHAGGSTDVGDVQHLMPVYTFNTGGVKGGLHQIDFEVTDEEEAYIVTAKMFALAAYGLLKEKAQRSRELVDQYEPVFKNSAEYVEFMEQFDSKEIFE
;
A
#
# COMPACT_ATOMS: atom_id res chain seq x y z
N LEU A 1 6.53 6.37 -13.09
CA LEU A 1 7.15 5.29 -13.86
C LEU A 1 6.56 5.18 -15.27
N ARG A 2 5.25 5.01 -15.47
CA ARG A 2 4.59 4.84 -16.80
C ARG A 2 4.89 5.94 -17.84
N ILE A 3 5.13 7.15 -17.41
CA ILE A 3 5.39 8.30 -18.30
C ILE A 3 6.89 8.59 -18.51
N GLY A 4 7.78 7.72 -18.02
CA GLY A 4 9.22 7.86 -18.14
C GLY A 4 9.87 8.92 -17.24
N ALA A 5 9.15 9.43 -16.23
CA ALA A 5 9.68 10.48 -15.35
C ALA A 5 10.89 10.05 -14.51
N PHE A 6 11.15 8.75 -14.40
CA PHE A 6 12.27 8.18 -13.66
C PHE A 6 13.35 7.53 -14.55
N ASP A 7 13.21 7.58 -15.89
CA ASP A 7 14.11 6.86 -16.80
C ASP A 7 15.54 7.38 -16.77
N ASP A 8 15.73 8.67 -16.42
CA ASP A 8 17.05 9.32 -16.30
C ASP A 8 17.49 9.50 -14.83
N ILE A 9 16.85 8.77 -13.89
CA ILE A 9 17.17 8.82 -12.46
C ILE A 9 17.90 7.55 -12.06
N ASP A 10 19.06 7.69 -11.42
CA ASP A 10 19.88 6.56 -10.97
C ASP A 10 19.65 6.20 -9.49
N LEU A 11 19.28 7.20 -8.66
CA LEU A 11 19.12 7.04 -7.21
C LEU A 11 18.12 8.07 -6.67
N CYS A 12 17.30 7.67 -5.72
CA CYS A 12 16.34 8.55 -5.04
C CYS A 12 16.63 8.70 -3.56
N LEU A 13 16.40 9.91 -3.03
CA LEU A 13 16.24 10.16 -1.60
C LEU A 13 14.78 10.47 -1.33
N THR A 14 14.21 9.89 -0.29
CA THR A 14 12.85 10.15 0.12
C THR A 14 12.74 10.42 1.62
N HIS A 15 11.67 11.10 2.02
CA HIS A 15 11.44 11.48 3.39
C HIS A 15 9.98 11.29 3.78
N HIS A 16 9.76 10.93 5.04
CA HIS A 16 8.44 10.97 5.65
C HIS A 16 8.51 11.62 7.03
N ILE A 17 7.56 12.51 7.35
CA ILE A 17 7.44 13.09 8.68
C ILE A 17 6.57 12.18 9.57
N ARG A 18 6.94 12.04 10.84
CA ARG A 18 6.21 11.20 11.80
C ARG A 18 6.29 11.76 13.22
N PRO A 19 5.30 11.51 14.08
CA PRO A 19 5.45 11.76 15.49
C PRO A 19 6.61 10.93 16.09
N GLY A 20 7.41 11.54 16.92
CA GLY A 20 8.58 10.94 17.58
C GLY A 20 9.62 12.00 17.92
N ASN A 21 10.57 11.64 18.74
CA ASN A 21 11.68 12.49 19.17
C ASN A 21 13.03 11.97 18.64
N GLU A 22 13.00 11.21 17.56
CA GLU A 22 14.18 10.60 16.91
C GLU A 22 14.12 10.80 15.40
N ILE A 23 15.29 10.85 14.78
CA ILE A 23 15.44 10.72 13.33
C ILE A 23 15.65 9.26 13.00
N LEU A 24 14.83 8.74 12.07
CA LEU A 24 15.06 7.40 11.54
C LEU A 24 15.79 7.48 10.21
N VAL A 25 16.79 6.62 10.01
CA VAL A 25 17.53 6.49 8.74
C VAL A 25 17.46 5.05 8.27
N GLY A 26 17.23 4.87 6.97
CA GLY A 26 16.92 3.57 6.39
C GLY A 26 15.45 3.23 6.53
N SER A 27 15.07 2.06 6.06
CA SER A 27 13.70 1.55 6.20
C SER A 27 13.65 0.04 6.40
N GLY A 28 12.63 -0.41 7.13
CA GLY A 28 12.21 -1.80 7.12
C GLY A 28 11.32 -2.10 5.89
N THR A 29 10.76 -3.30 5.85
CA THR A 29 9.80 -3.68 4.82
C THR A 29 8.41 -3.07 5.09
N GLY A 30 7.61 -2.88 4.05
CA GLY A 30 6.21 -2.48 4.12
C GLY A 30 5.34 -3.31 3.21
N ASN A 31 4.02 -3.27 3.41
CA ASN A 31 3.09 -4.03 2.58
C ASN A 31 2.96 -3.44 1.17
N GLY A 32 2.92 -4.33 0.17
CA GLY A 32 2.30 -4.04 -1.12
C GLY A 32 0.79 -4.30 -1.08
N PHE A 33 0.07 -3.97 -2.14
CA PHE A 33 -1.36 -4.24 -2.24
C PHE A 33 -1.88 -4.25 -3.67
N VAL A 34 -3.05 -4.87 -3.83
CA VAL A 34 -3.97 -4.65 -4.96
C VAL A 34 -5.28 -4.08 -4.44
N SER A 35 -5.93 -3.25 -5.25
CA SER A 35 -7.27 -2.72 -4.96
C SER A 35 -8.34 -3.62 -5.60
N LYS A 36 -9.48 -3.79 -4.91
CA LYS A 36 -10.61 -4.52 -5.45
C LYS A 36 -11.90 -3.72 -5.33
N VAL A 37 -12.66 -3.73 -6.43
CA VAL A 37 -14.04 -3.28 -6.49
C VAL A 37 -14.89 -4.51 -6.80
N ILE A 38 -15.75 -4.88 -5.87
CA ILE A 38 -16.57 -6.09 -5.91
C ILE A 38 -18.03 -5.67 -5.99
N ARG A 39 -18.66 -5.90 -7.14
CA ARG A 39 -20.08 -5.62 -7.38
C ARG A 39 -20.86 -6.91 -7.31
N VAL A 40 -21.70 -7.04 -6.29
CA VAL A 40 -22.64 -8.16 -6.16
C VAL A 40 -23.95 -7.75 -6.81
N LEU A 41 -24.40 -8.53 -7.77
CA LEU A 41 -25.55 -8.25 -8.60
C LEU A 41 -26.67 -9.27 -8.30
N GLY A 42 -27.80 -8.77 -7.86
CA GLY A 42 -28.99 -9.52 -7.52
C GLY A 42 -30.18 -9.15 -8.42
N LYS A 43 -31.36 -9.19 -7.81
CA LYS A 43 -32.63 -8.84 -8.48
C LYS A 43 -33.56 -8.15 -7.49
N ALA A 44 -33.99 -6.94 -7.80
CA ALA A 44 -34.94 -6.21 -6.98
C ALA A 44 -36.31 -6.89 -6.93
N SER A 45 -36.94 -6.80 -5.78
CA SER A 45 -38.35 -7.18 -5.55
C SER A 45 -38.88 -6.44 -4.32
N HIS A 46 -40.21 -6.44 -4.14
CA HIS A 46 -40.83 -5.88 -2.94
C HIS A 46 -40.49 -6.77 -1.73
N ALA A 47 -39.76 -6.22 -0.75
CA ALA A 47 -39.18 -7.01 0.34
C ALA A 47 -40.20 -7.73 1.22
N ALA A 48 -41.42 -7.20 1.34
CA ALA A 48 -42.52 -7.84 2.14
C ALA A 48 -43.57 -8.51 1.26
N GLY A 49 -43.84 -7.98 0.05
CA GLY A 49 -44.94 -8.44 -0.82
C GLY A 49 -44.61 -9.58 -1.76
N ALA A 50 -43.34 -9.70 -2.17
CA ALA A 50 -42.87 -10.73 -3.10
C ALA A 50 -41.37 -11.00 -2.96
N PRO A 51 -40.86 -11.31 -1.72
CA PRO A 51 -39.44 -11.53 -1.48
C PRO A 51 -38.88 -12.70 -2.29
N GLU A 52 -39.67 -13.71 -2.58
CA GLU A 52 -39.31 -14.91 -3.35
C GLU A 52 -38.96 -14.63 -4.81
N LYS A 53 -39.33 -13.46 -5.34
CA LYS A 53 -39.03 -13.04 -6.72
C LYS A 53 -37.71 -12.26 -6.84
N GLY A 54 -37.13 -11.92 -5.70
CA GLY A 54 -35.87 -11.18 -5.62
C GLY A 54 -34.64 -12.09 -5.44
N VAL A 55 -33.46 -11.50 -5.68
CA VAL A 55 -32.17 -12.06 -5.28
C VAL A 55 -31.44 -10.97 -4.50
N ASN A 56 -31.19 -11.21 -3.22
CA ASN A 56 -30.69 -10.18 -2.32
C ASN A 56 -29.16 -10.06 -2.41
N ALA A 57 -28.70 -9.02 -3.13
CA ALA A 57 -27.27 -8.73 -3.27
C ALA A 57 -26.58 -8.41 -1.93
N LEU A 58 -27.30 -7.80 -0.97
CA LEU A 58 -26.72 -7.47 0.35
C LEU A 58 -26.50 -8.75 1.19
N SER A 59 -27.41 -9.70 1.13
CA SER A 59 -27.22 -11.00 1.79
C SER A 59 -26.02 -11.76 1.20
N ALA A 60 -25.88 -11.76 -0.13
CA ALA A 60 -24.74 -12.37 -0.82
C ALA A 60 -23.41 -11.69 -0.44
N ALA A 61 -23.36 -10.36 -0.44
CA ALA A 61 -22.18 -9.60 -0.01
C ALA A 61 -21.83 -9.86 1.46
N SER A 62 -22.84 -9.95 2.35
CA SER A 62 -22.66 -10.25 3.76
C SER A 62 -22.06 -11.64 3.99
N LEU A 63 -22.49 -12.65 3.25
CA LEU A 63 -21.89 -14.00 3.28
C LEU A 63 -20.45 -13.97 2.76
N GLY A 64 -20.17 -13.20 1.71
CA GLY A 64 -18.82 -12.98 1.19
C GLY A 64 -17.89 -12.37 2.25
N LEU A 65 -18.36 -11.36 2.97
CA LEU A 65 -17.62 -10.74 4.08
C LEU A 65 -17.37 -11.72 5.23
N GLN A 66 -18.36 -12.54 5.59
CA GLN A 66 -18.20 -13.58 6.61
C GLN A 66 -17.18 -14.65 6.17
N ALA A 67 -17.28 -15.14 4.93
CA ALA A 67 -16.33 -16.10 4.38
C ALA A 67 -14.90 -15.54 4.35
N LEU A 68 -14.72 -14.25 4.00
CA LEU A 68 -13.44 -13.58 4.09
C LEU A 68 -12.92 -13.52 5.53
N GLY A 69 -13.79 -13.22 6.49
CA GLY A 69 -13.46 -13.23 7.92
C GLY A 69 -12.97 -14.59 8.40
N LEU A 70 -13.62 -15.69 8.00
CA LEU A 70 -13.22 -17.05 8.32
C LEU A 70 -11.89 -17.44 7.62
N ASN A 71 -11.64 -16.97 6.41
CA ASN A 71 -10.38 -17.21 5.69
C ASN A 71 -9.15 -16.59 6.37
N ARG A 72 -9.31 -15.65 7.32
CA ARG A 72 -8.18 -15.07 8.08
C ARG A 72 -7.35 -16.11 8.83
N GLU A 73 -7.96 -17.19 9.30
CA GLU A 73 -7.27 -18.32 9.92
C GLU A 73 -6.25 -19.01 8.98
N THR A 74 -6.35 -18.76 7.68
CA THR A 74 -5.51 -19.39 6.66
C THR A 74 -4.38 -18.49 6.14
N PHE A 75 -4.26 -17.26 6.64
CA PHE A 75 -3.13 -16.39 6.36
C PHE A 75 -1.99 -16.69 7.32
N ARG A 76 -0.77 -16.77 6.81
CA ARG A 76 0.41 -16.93 7.66
C ARG A 76 0.69 -15.60 8.36
N ASP A 77 1.12 -15.65 9.61
CA ASP A 77 1.43 -14.45 10.40
C ASP A 77 2.55 -13.64 9.75
N GLU A 78 3.55 -14.34 9.20
CA GLU A 78 4.70 -13.73 8.52
C GLU A 78 4.34 -12.96 7.24
N ASP A 79 3.21 -13.25 6.61
CA ASP A 79 2.71 -12.57 5.41
C ASP A 79 2.11 -11.19 5.70
N CYS A 80 1.87 -10.86 6.96
CA CYS A 80 1.34 -9.58 7.43
C CYS A 80 0.11 -9.11 6.64
N VAL A 81 -0.76 -10.04 6.24
CA VAL A 81 -1.94 -9.76 5.40
C VAL A 81 -2.91 -8.82 6.11
N ARG A 82 -3.41 -7.82 5.38
CA ARG A 82 -4.48 -6.92 5.81
C ARG A 82 -5.51 -6.75 4.70
N VAL A 83 -6.78 -7.07 5.02
CA VAL A 83 -7.93 -6.86 4.13
C VAL A 83 -9.03 -6.16 4.93
N HIS A 84 -9.35 -4.92 4.54
CA HIS A 84 -10.32 -4.07 5.23
C HIS A 84 -11.40 -3.61 4.25
N PRO A 85 -12.44 -4.42 3.98
CA PRO A 85 -13.51 -4.05 3.07
C PRO A 85 -14.46 -3.03 3.68
N ILE A 86 -14.98 -2.13 2.83
CA ILE A 86 -16.11 -1.25 3.11
C ILE A 86 -17.22 -1.47 2.11
N ILE A 87 -18.47 -1.29 2.51
CA ILE A 87 -19.62 -1.28 1.60
C ILE A 87 -19.85 0.17 1.19
N THR A 88 -19.60 0.51 -0.08
CA THR A 88 -19.80 1.86 -0.63
C THR A 88 -21.21 2.05 -1.19
N LYS A 89 -21.90 0.94 -1.53
CA LYS A 89 -23.33 0.92 -1.88
C LYS A 89 -23.98 -0.34 -1.31
N GLY A 90 -24.99 -0.20 -0.46
CA GLY A 90 -25.65 -1.30 0.27
C GLY A 90 -27.12 -1.52 -0.05
N GLY A 91 -27.68 -0.78 -1.02
CA GLY A 91 -29.09 -0.76 -1.40
C GLY A 91 -29.63 0.66 -1.46
N ASN A 92 -30.89 0.82 -1.85
CA ASN A 92 -31.52 2.12 -2.05
C ASN A 92 -32.69 2.40 -1.09
N LEU A 93 -33.56 1.44 -0.86
CA LEU A 93 -34.79 1.57 -0.05
C LEU A 93 -34.98 0.33 0.83
N VAL A 94 -35.49 0.53 2.04
CA VAL A 94 -35.68 -0.56 3.04
C VAL A 94 -36.77 -1.57 2.64
N ASN A 95 -37.70 -1.17 1.78
CA ASN A 95 -38.82 -2.02 1.30
C ASN A 95 -38.53 -2.67 -0.06
N VAL A 96 -37.30 -2.53 -0.58
CA VAL A 96 -36.84 -3.13 -1.85
C VAL A 96 -35.64 -4.03 -1.56
N ILE A 97 -35.68 -5.28 -2.03
CA ILE A 97 -34.53 -6.18 -2.00
C ILE A 97 -33.39 -5.54 -2.83
N PRO A 98 -32.19 -5.33 -2.24
CA PRO A 98 -31.07 -4.76 -2.95
C PRO A 98 -30.67 -5.60 -4.15
N ASP A 99 -30.64 -5.00 -5.33
CA ASP A 99 -30.23 -5.60 -6.60
C ASP A 99 -28.75 -5.35 -6.94
N GLU A 100 -28.11 -4.43 -6.23
CA GLU A 100 -26.69 -4.17 -6.36
C GLU A 100 -26.09 -3.75 -5.02
N VAL A 101 -24.95 -4.37 -4.69
CA VAL A 101 -24.07 -3.97 -3.58
C VAL A 101 -22.66 -3.83 -4.08
N VAL A 102 -21.97 -2.76 -3.68
CA VAL A 102 -20.57 -2.51 -4.02
C VAL A 102 -19.74 -2.57 -2.75
N VAL A 103 -18.70 -3.39 -2.80
CA VAL A 103 -17.70 -3.51 -1.75
C VAL A 103 -16.35 -3.11 -2.32
N GLU A 104 -15.62 -2.26 -1.60
CA GLU A 104 -14.27 -1.85 -1.97
C GLU A 104 -13.27 -2.24 -0.88
N THR A 105 -12.07 -2.66 -1.27
CA THR A 105 -11.02 -3.03 -0.34
C THR A 105 -9.64 -2.95 -0.96
N LEU A 106 -8.64 -2.70 -0.10
CA LEU A 106 -7.25 -2.97 -0.41
C LEU A 106 -6.89 -4.33 0.18
N VAL A 107 -6.26 -5.17 -0.62
CA VAL A 107 -5.71 -6.46 -0.17
C VAL A 107 -4.21 -6.32 -0.07
N ARG A 108 -3.69 -6.27 1.15
CA ARG A 108 -2.30 -5.98 1.47
C ARG A 108 -1.57 -7.23 1.94
N GLY A 109 -0.27 -7.31 1.62
CA GLY A 109 0.62 -8.36 2.11
C GLY A 109 2.08 -7.94 2.03
N LYS A 110 2.90 -8.57 2.86
CA LYS A 110 4.34 -8.27 2.97
C LYS A 110 5.13 -8.58 1.70
N THR A 111 4.65 -9.54 0.90
CA THR A 111 5.25 -9.93 -0.39
C THR A 111 4.19 -9.93 -1.48
N ILE A 112 4.65 -9.98 -2.73
CA ILE A 112 3.78 -10.10 -3.91
C ILE A 112 2.94 -11.38 -3.82
N GLU A 113 3.53 -12.49 -3.42
CA GLU A 113 2.86 -13.77 -3.23
C GLU A 113 1.79 -13.67 -2.13
N ALA A 114 2.11 -13.00 -1.01
CA ALA A 114 1.21 -12.85 0.13
C ALA A 114 -0.06 -12.08 -0.24
N PHE A 115 0.06 -10.91 -0.88
CA PHE A 115 -1.15 -10.17 -1.29
C PHE A 115 -1.88 -10.83 -2.45
N THR A 116 -1.19 -11.56 -3.33
CA THR A 116 -1.81 -12.29 -4.44
C THR A 116 -2.63 -13.48 -3.92
N ASP A 117 -2.11 -14.25 -2.96
CA ASP A 117 -2.87 -15.32 -2.31
C ASP A 117 -4.09 -14.77 -1.57
N ALA A 118 -3.91 -13.70 -0.81
CA ALA A 118 -4.99 -13.03 -0.11
C ALA A 118 -6.06 -12.48 -1.07
N ALA A 119 -5.66 -11.94 -2.23
CA ALA A 119 -6.56 -11.49 -3.28
C ALA A 119 -7.43 -12.63 -3.84
N LYS A 120 -6.82 -13.79 -4.14
CA LYS A 120 -7.53 -14.99 -4.59
C LYS A 120 -8.52 -15.51 -3.53
N LYS A 121 -8.15 -15.48 -2.26
CA LYS A 121 -9.03 -15.86 -1.14
C LYS A 121 -10.19 -14.88 -0.98
N THR A 122 -9.94 -13.58 -1.20
CA THR A 122 -10.98 -12.55 -1.20
C THR A 122 -11.99 -12.81 -2.33
N ASP A 123 -11.53 -13.05 -3.55
CA ASP A 123 -12.40 -13.33 -4.70
C ASP A 123 -13.26 -14.56 -4.46
N ARG A 124 -12.65 -15.66 -3.99
CA ARG A 124 -13.35 -16.91 -3.67
C ARG A 124 -14.41 -16.71 -2.60
N SER A 125 -14.18 -15.85 -1.61
CA SER A 125 -15.13 -15.56 -0.55
C SER A 125 -16.39 -14.89 -1.09
N PHE A 126 -16.26 -13.90 -1.97
CA PHE A 126 -17.41 -13.23 -2.57
C PHE A 126 -18.12 -14.09 -3.62
N LYS A 127 -17.38 -14.91 -4.38
CA LYS A 127 -17.97 -15.92 -5.28
C LYS A 127 -18.83 -16.93 -4.48
N ALA A 128 -18.35 -17.40 -3.32
CA ALA A 128 -19.11 -18.30 -2.46
C ALA A 128 -20.41 -17.64 -1.93
N GLY A 129 -20.36 -16.38 -1.51
CA GLY A 129 -21.55 -15.62 -1.10
C GLY A 129 -22.56 -15.44 -2.24
N ALA A 130 -22.09 -15.17 -3.45
CA ALA A 130 -22.93 -15.05 -4.63
C ALA A 130 -23.63 -16.40 -4.97
N ILE A 131 -22.86 -17.49 -5.02
CA ILE A 131 -23.43 -18.85 -5.23
C ILE A 131 -24.52 -19.16 -4.24
N ALA A 132 -24.26 -18.95 -2.93
CA ALA A 132 -25.21 -19.30 -1.87
C ALA A 132 -26.55 -18.57 -1.98
N MET A 133 -26.57 -17.39 -2.59
CA MET A 133 -27.78 -16.56 -2.71
C MET A 133 -28.33 -16.49 -4.15
N GLY A 134 -27.74 -17.20 -5.10
CA GLY A 134 -28.12 -17.13 -6.52
C GLY A 134 -27.87 -15.76 -7.16
N ALA A 135 -26.91 -15.01 -6.64
CA ALA A 135 -26.47 -13.73 -7.16
C ALA A 135 -25.29 -13.90 -8.13
N LYS A 136 -25.00 -12.86 -8.92
CA LYS A 136 -23.77 -12.76 -9.73
C LYS A 136 -22.76 -11.87 -8.99
N VAL A 137 -21.49 -12.03 -9.27
CA VAL A 137 -20.45 -11.12 -8.76
C VAL A 137 -19.49 -10.70 -9.86
N GLU A 138 -19.27 -9.41 -9.97
CA GLU A 138 -18.26 -8.79 -10.82
C GLU A 138 -17.12 -8.32 -9.92
N ILE A 139 -15.91 -8.75 -10.20
CA ILE A 139 -14.72 -8.40 -9.43
C ILE A 139 -13.73 -7.69 -10.36
N SER A 140 -13.48 -6.41 -10.09
CA SER A 140 -12.41 -5.65 -10.72
C SER A 140 -11.23 -5.60 -9.77
N THR A 141 -10.05 -6.00 -10.23
CA THR A 141 -8.78 -5.87 -9.53
C THR A 141 -7.96 -4.80 -10.23
N LEU A 142 -7.42 -3.86 -9.48
CA LEU A 142 -6.57 -2.79 -9.98
C LEU A 142 -5.19 -2.88 -9.32
N PRO A 143 -4.11 -2.61 -10.06
CA PRO A 143 -2.77 -2.57 -9.48
C PRO A 143 -2.70 -1.50 -8.39
N GLY A 144 -2.01 -1.84 -7.30
CA GLY A 144 -1.68 -0.92 -6.22
C GLY A 144 -0.19 -0.61 -6.22
N TYR A 145 0.46 -0.77 -5.05
CA TYR A 145 1.90 -0.60 -4.88
C TYR A 145 2.57 -1.93 -4.59
N LEU A 146 3.82 -2.08 -5.04
CA LEU A 146 4.66 -3.19 -4.63
C LEU A 146 5.12 -3.04 -3.16
N PRO A 147 5.48 -4.13 -2.49
CA PRO A 147 6.02 -4.06 -1.12
C PRO A 147 7.31 -3.24 -1.10
N THR A 148 7.53 -2.46 -0.04
CA THR A 148 8.85 -1.83 0.15
C THR A 148 9.88 -2.88 0.53
N LEU A 149 11.09 -2.72 -0.01
CA LEU A 149 12.24 -3.52 0.32
C LEU A 149 12.94 -2.94 1.56
N ALA A 150 13.54 -3.81 2.38
CA ALA A 150 14.36 -3.33 3.48
C ALA A 150 15.59 -2.62 2.94
N GLU A 151 15.94 -1.50 3.54
CA GLU A 151 17.03 -0.64 3.13
C GLU A 151 17.94 -0.35 4.33
N GLU A 152 19.22 -0.57 4.14
CA GLU A 152 20.22 -0.22 5.17
C GLU A 152 20.33 1.31 5.32
N ALA A 153 20.64 1.71 6.54
CA ALA A 153 20.83 3.12 6.85
C ALA A 153 22.07 3.69 6.15
N LEU A 154 21.86 4.56 5.18
CA LEU A 154 22.92 5.19 4.39
C LEU A 154 23.83 6.05 5.30
N PRO A 155 25.19 5.84 5.34
CA PRO A 155 26.10 6.63 6.16
C PRO A 155 26.00 8.14 5.92
N GLU A 156 25.78 8.57 4.70
CA GLU A 156 25.57 9.98 4.32
C GLU A 156 24.34 10.59 4.97
N LEU A 157 23.25 9.81 5.11
CA LEU A 157 22.04 10.25 5.82
C LEU A 157 22.25 10.30 7.34
N LYS A 158 22.98 9.32 7.93
CA LYS A 158 23.34 9.36 9.34
C LYS A 158 24.17 10.60 9.68
N HIS A 159 25.20 10.86 8.88
CA HIS A 159 26.07 12.04 9.04
C HIS A 159 25.29 13.35 8.86
N ALA A 160 24.38 13.39 7.87
CA ALA A 160 23.51 14.55 7.66
C ALA A 160 22.59 14.79 8.88
N ALA A 161 22.05 13.73 9.48
CA ALA A 161 21.22 13.81 10.68
C ALA A 161 22.02 14.34 11.90
N GLU A 162 23.21 13.82 12.14
CA GLU A 162 24.10 14.25 13.24
C GLU A 162 24.45 15.74 13.15
N ILE A 163 24.68 16.27 11.93
CA ILE A 163 24.98 17.69 11.72
C ILE A 163 23.72 18.56 11.83
N SER A 164 22.59 18.09 11.27
CA SER A 164 21.37 18.90 11.12
C SER A 164 20.57 19.00 12.40
N ALA A 165 20.59 17.97 13.24
CA ALA A 165 19.70 17.80 14.37
C ALA A 165 20.49 17.50 15.66
N SER A 166 21.31 18.46 16.10
CA SER A 166 22.12 18.31 17.31
C SER A 166 21.24 18.01 18.53
N GLY A 167 21.51 16.86 19.17
CA GLY A 167 20.78 16.43 20.37
C GLY A 167 19.55 15.57 20.13
N ILE A 168 19.13 15.36 18.86
CA ILE A 168 18.07 14.41 18.51
C ILE A 168 18.71 13.03 18.24
N PRO A 169 18.21 11.95 18.86
CA PRO A 169 18.74 10.61 18.59
C PRO A 169 18.57 10.19 17.13
N VAL A 170 19.60 9.59 16.54
CA VAL A 170 19.54 8.99 15.21
C VAL A 170 19.45 7.48 15.35
N ILE A 171 18.43 6.88 14.80
CA ILE A 171 18.12 5.45 14.94
C ILE A 171 18.01 4.82 13.54
N GLU A 172 18.55 3.63 13.38
CA GLU A 172 18.36 2.84 12.16
C GLU A 172 16.97 2.22 12.16
N ALA A 173 16.20 2.51 11.12
CA ALA A 173 14.88 1.93 10.96
C ALA A 173 14.98 0.44 10.58
N SER A 174 14.11 -0.37 11.14
CA SER A 174 14.06 -1.80 10.89
C SER A 174 12.66 -2.37 11.13
N GLY A 175 12.47 -3.66 10.84
CA GLY A 175 11.21 -4.36 11.09
C GLY A 175 10.27 -4.28 9.88
N HIS A 176 8.97 -4.40 10.15
CA HIS A 176 7.92 -4.40 9.13
C HIS A 176 6.80 -3.43 9.49
N ALA A 177 6.40 -2.58 8.54
CA ALA A 177 5.27 -1.69 8.64
C ALA A 177 4.07 -2.22 7.83
N GLY A 178 2.86 -2.21 8.42
CA GLY A 178 1.64 -2.65 7.72
C GLY A 178 1.09 -1.67 6.68
N GLY A 179 1.69 -0.47 6.58
CA GLY A 179 1.37 0.54 5.58
C GLY A 179 1.89 0.18 4.18
N SER A 180 1.49 0.95 3.19
CA SER A 180 1.93 0.82 1.80
C SER A 180 2.28 2.20 1.26
N THR A 181 3.28 2.28 0.40
CA THR A 181 3.75 3.50 -0.24
C THR A 181 4.25 3.19 -1.65
N ASP A 182 4.13 4.14 -2.56
CA ASP A 182 4.66 4.08 -3.93
C ASP A 182 6.20 4.04 -3.99
N VAL A 183 6.88 4.31 -2.89
CA VAL A 183 8.33 4.10 -2.76
C VAL A 183 8.73 2.67 -3.10
N GLY A 184 7.88 1.68 -2.74
CA GLY A 184 8.10 0.29 -3.08
C GLY A 184 8.27 0.06 -4.58
N ASP A 185 7.44 0.71 -5.41
CA ASP A 185 7.54 0.60 -6.88
C ASP A 185 8.87 1.13 -7.41
N VAL A 186 9.36 2.25 -6.86
CA VAL A 186 10.65 2.83 -7.25
C VAL A 186 11.81 1.95 -6.79
N GLN A 187 11.75 1.40 -5.57
CA GLN A 187 12.76 0.47 -5.04
C GLN A 187 12.92 -0.80 -5.89
N HIS A 188 11.91 -1.22 -6.63
CA HIS A 188 12.04 -2.37 -7.52
C HIS A 188 12.82 -2.06 -8.83
N LEU A 189 13.15 -0.78 -9.06
CA LEU A 189 13.87 -0.31 -10.26
C LEU A 189 15.23 0.30 -9.94
N MET A 190 15.37 1.00 -8.81
CA MET A 190 16.59 1.73 -8.47
C MET A 190 16.74 1.86 -6.94
N PRO A 191 17.95 2.18 -6.45
CA PRO A 191 18.16 2.43 -5.03
C PRO A 191 17.38 3.67 -4.56
N VAL A 192 16.64 3.51 -3.47
CA VAL A 192 15.90 4.59 -2.80
C VAL A 192 16.30 4.60 -1.33
N TYR A 193 16.80 5.70 -0.83
CA TYR A 193 17.20 5.84 0.57
C TYR A 193 16.27 6.77 1.32
N THR A 194 15.78 6.28 2.46
CA THR A 194 14.72 6.90 3.24
C THR A 194 15.23 7.44 4.56
N PHE A 195 14.70 8.57 4.98
CA PHE A 195 14.83 9.04 6.35
C PHE A 195 13.49 9.62 6.85
N ASN A 196 13.35 9.71 8.17
CA ASN A 196 12.15 10.31 8.78
C ASN A 196 12.60 11.33 9.82
N THR A 197 11.86 12.45 9.90
CA THR A 197 12.04 13.47 10.95
C THR A 197 10.78 13.61 11.77
N GLY A 198 10.90 14.23 12.94
CA GLY A 198 9.82 14.57 13.86
C GLY A 198 9.28 15.98 13.65
N GLY A 199 9.02 16.67 14.75
CA GLY A 199 8.47 18.03 14.76
C GLY A 199 6.96 18.06 14.56
N VAL A 200 6.27 16.92 14.68
CA VAL A 200 4.81 16.80 14.58
C VAL A 200 4.25 15.99 15.74
N LYS A 201 2.98 16.17 16.05
CA LYS A 201 2.21 15.34 16.99
C LYS A 201 0.89 14.88 16.36
N GLY A 202 0.18 14.01 17.06
CA GLY A 202 -1.05 13.35 16.59
C GLY A 202 -0.76 12.10 15.76
N GLY A 203 -1.80 11.33 15.44
CA GLY A 203 -1.68 10.16 14.60
C GLY A 203 -1.63 10.51 13.11
N LEU A 204 -0.85 9.77 12.32
CA LEU A 204 -0.89 9.90 10.86
C LEU A 204 -2.32 9.69 10.35
N HIS A 205 -2.79 10.57 9.46
CA HIS A 205 -4.17 10.62 8.94
C HIS A 205 -5.28 10.90 9.98
N GLN A 206 -4.93 11.40 11.16
CA GLN A 206 -5.89 11.80 12.18
C GLN A 206 -6.08 13.33 12.19
N ILE A 207 -7.22 13.77 12.71
CA ILE A 207 -7.60 15.19 12.72
C ILE A 207 -6.69 16.05 13.64
N ASP A 208 -6.03 15.42 14.59
CA ASP A 208 -5.11 16.04 15.55
C ASP A 208 -3.65 16.06 15.08
N PHE A 209 -3.39 15.64 13.83
CA PHE A 209 -2.06 15.74 13.24
C PHE A 209 -1.71 17.20 12.98
N GLU A 210 -0.68 17.69 13.63
CA GLU A 210 -0.20 19.08 13.46
C GLU A 210 1.31 19.20 13.62
N VAL A 211 1.90 20.23 12.99
CA VAL A 211 3.31 20.60 13.18
C VAL A 211 3.46 21.31 14.52
N THR A 212 4.39 20.86 15.34
CA THR A 212 4.68 21.41 16.68
C THR A 212 6.07 22.01 16.79
N ASP A 213 6.98 21.62 15.91
CA ASP A 213 8.34 22.16 15.80
C ASP A 213 8.70 22.34 14.32
N GLU A 214 8.62 23.58 13.84
CA GLU A 214 8.90 23.93 12.43
C GLU A 214 10.39 23.78 12.09
N GLU A 215 11.30 24.00 13.05
CA GLU A 215 12.74 23.82 12.82
C GLU A 215 13.03 22.35 12.54
N GLU A 216 12.50 21.43 13.34
CA GLU A 216 12.69 20.00 13.13
C GLU A 216 11.95 19.52 11.86
N ALA A 217 10.69 19.90 11.70
CA ALA A 217 9.86 19.43 10.58
C ALA A 217 10.37 19.90 9.21
N TYR A 218 10.85 21.13 9.08
CA TYR A 218 11.19 21.73 7.80
C TYR A 218 12.69 21.96 7.61
N ILE A 219 13.33 22.61 8.60
CA ILE A 219 14.72 23.06 8.43
C ILE A 219 15.69 21.90 8.56
N VAL A 220 15.51 21.04 9.57
CA VAL A 220 16.32 19.82 9.73
C VAL A 220 16.16 18.92 8.51
N THR A 221 14.92 18.70 8.06
CA THR A 221 14.62 17.93 6.83
C THR A 221 15.35 18.48 5.61
N ALA A 222 15.28 19.79 5.37
CA ALA A 222 15.94 20.44 4.24
C ALA A 222 17.48 20.31 4.33
N LYS A 223 18.05 20.52 5.52
CA LYS A 223 19.50 20.34 5.76
C LYS A 223 19.93 18.91 5.50
N MET A 224 19.14 17.92 5.95
CA MET A 224 19.45 16.51 5.71
C MET A 224 19.49 16.16 4.23
N PHE A 225 18.50 16.60 3.44
CA PHE A 225 18.52 16.43 1.99
C PHE A 225 19.75 17.06 1.36
N ALA A 226 20.06 18.31 1.71
CA ALA A 226 21.18 19.05 1.13
C ALA A 226 22.53 18.39 1.45
N LEU A 227 22.74 17.98 2.72
CA LEU A 227 23.99 17.35 3.17
C LEU A 227 24.15 15.94 2.59
N ALA A 228 23.08 15.14 2.57
CA ALA A 228 23.11 13.81 1.97
C ALA A 228 23.40 13.88 0.46
N ALA A 229 22.69 14.76 -0.25
CA ALA A 229 22.94 15.01 -1.68
C ALA A 229 24.38 15.48 -1.94
N TYR A 230 24.90 16.41 -1.13
CA TYR A 230 26.31 16.83 -1.23
C TYR A 230 27.27 15.65 -1.00
N GLY A 231 27.04 14.83 0.03
CA GLY A 231 27.84 13.65 0.32
C GLY A 231 27.88 12.65 -0.83
N LEU A 232 26.73 12.44 -1.47
CA LEU A 232 26.56 11.53 -2.60
C LEU A 232 27.18 12.06 -3.91
N LEU A 233 27.14 13.38 -4.13
CA LEU A 233 27.55 13.99 -5.41
C LEU A 233 28.97 14.54 -5.41
N LYS A 234 29.61 14.78 -4.24
CA LYS A 234 30.99 15.19 -4.18
C LYS A 234 31.90 14.16 -4.87
N GLU A 235 33.14 14.59 -5.19
CA GLU A 235 34.16 13.71 -5.83
C GLU A 235 33.65 13.05 -7.12
N LYS A 236 32.93 13.83 -7.96
CA LYS A 236 32.32 13.36 -9.21
C LYS A 236 31.30 12.25 -9.03
N ALA A 237 30.54 12.27 -7.93
CA ALA A 237 29.52 11.31 -7.57
C ALA A 237 30.03 9.86 -7.46
N GLN A 238 31.28 9.67 -7.02
CA GLN A 238 31.84 8.32 -6.88
C GLN A 238 30.96 7.45 -5.97
N ARG A 239 30.53 8.01 -4.84
CA ARG A 239 29.70 7.26 -3.87
C ARG A 239 28.35 6.84 -4.45
N SER A 240 27.67 7.73 -5.17
CA SER A 240 26.40 7.39 -5.85
C SER A 240 26.58 6.27 -6.88
N ARG A 241 27.65 6.31 -7.66
CA ARG A 241 27.95 5.25 -8.65
C ARG A 241 28.17 3.91 -7.98
N GLU A 242 28.95 3.86 -6.88
CA GLU A 242 29.15 2.63 -6.11
C GLU A 242 27.83 2.04 -5.63
N LEU A 243 26.90 2.88 -5.14
CA LEU A 243 25.58 2.44 -4.67
C LEU A 243 24.71 1.91 -5.81
N VAL A 244 24.72 2.59 -6.96
CA VAL A 244 23.97 2.17 -8.16
C VAL A 244 24.54 0.87 -8.73
N ASP A 245 25.87 0.76 -8.83
CA ASP A 245 26.54 -0.44 -9.36
C ASP A 245 26.33 -1.69 -8.47
N GLN A 246 26.11 -1.51 -7.17
CA GLN A 246 25.84 -2.59 -6.21
C GLN A 246 24.35 -2.95 -6.09
N TYR A 247 23.47 -2.11 -6.61
CA TYR A 247 22.04 -2.34 -6.52
C TYR A 247 21.58 -3.38 -7.52
N GLU A 248 20.81 -4.36 -7.05
CA GLU A 248 20.20 -5.40 -7.88
C GLU A 248 18.71 -5.11 -8.06
N PRO A 249 18.28 -4.41 -9.12
CA PRO A 249 16.88 -4.11 -9.35
C PRO A 249 16.07 -5.37 -9.66
N VAL A 250 14.83 -5.41 -9.19
CA VAL A 250 13.91 -6.51 -9.50
C VAL A 250 13.48 -6.46 -10.97
N PHE A 251 13.25 -5.26 -11.52
CA PHE A 251 12.94 -5.04 -12.93
C PHE A 251 14.08 -4.27 -13.59
N LYS A 252 14.40 -4.67 -14.81
CA LYS A 252 15.51 -4.05 -15.59
C LYS A 252 15.23 -2.61 -16.02
N ASN A 253 13.95 -2.26 -16.15
CA ASN A 253 13.51 -0.93 -16.60
C ASN A 253 12.01 -0.72 -16.31
N SER A 254 11.55 0.52 -16.50
CA SER A 254 10.15 0.91 -16.29
C SER A 254 9.16 0.11 -17.17
N ALA A 255 9.55 -0.33 -18.36
CA ALA A 255 8.66 -1.09 -19.25
C ALA A 255 8.36 -2.49 -18.66
N GLU A 256 9.37 -3.19 -18.16
CA GLU A 256 9.22 -4.50 -17.52
C GLU A 256 8.36 -4.39 -16.24
N TYR A 257 8.57 -3.35 -15.44
CA TYR A 257 7.73 -3.06 -14.29
C TYR A 257 6.27 -2.81 -14.69
N VAL A 258 6.02 -1.99 -15.72
CA VAL A 258 4.65 -1.68 -16.18
C VAL A 258 3.94 -2.93 -16.67
N GLU A 259 4.62 -3.77 -17.47
CA GLU A 259 4.10 -5.05 -17.95
C GLU A 259 3.74 -5.98 -16.77
N PHE A 260 4.62 -6.04 -15.77
CA PHE A 260 4.36 -6.80 -14.56
C PHE A 260 3.13 -6.29 -13.79
N MET A 261 2.99 -4.98 -13.63
CA MET A 261 1.85 -4.40 -12.90
C MET A 261 0.53 -4.55 -13.66
N GLU A 262 0.54 -4.58 -14.98
CA GLU A 262 -0.66 -4.76 -15.81
C GLU A 262 -1.32 -6.12 -15.62
N GLN A 263 -0.61 -7.15 -15.17
CA GLN A 263 -1.22 -8.45 -14.85
C GLN A 263 -2.22 -8.37 -13.68
N PHE A 264 -2.14 -7.32 -12.84
CA PHE A 264 -3.09 -7.08 -11.75
C PHE A 264 -4.30 -6.26 -12.19
N ASP A 265 -4.36 -5.75 -13.43
CA ASP A 265 -5.54 -5.07 -13.96
C ASP A 265 -6.45 -6.11 -14.61
N SER A 266 -7.49 -6.50 -13.91
CA SER A 266 -8.40 -7.53 -14.37
C SER A 266 -9.85 -7.26 -13.97
N LYS A 267 -10.76 -7.78 -14.79
CA LYS A 267 -12.19 -7.79 -14.51
C LYS A 267 -12.75 -9.17 -14.78
N GLU A 268 -13.36 -9.77 -13.77
CA GLU A 268 -13.94 -11.10 -13.82
C GLU A 268 -15.42 -11.02 -13.45
N ILE A 269 -16.27 -11.74 -14.19
CA ILE A 269 -17.68 -11.91 -13.88
C ILE A 269 -17.91 -13.38 -13.58
N PHE A 270 -18.51 -13.66 -12.44
CA PHE A 270 -18.92 -14.99 -12.00
C PHE A 270 -20.44 -15.04 -11.92
N GLU A 271 -21.03 -16.02 -12.61
CA GLU A 271 -22.48 -16.25 -12.71
C GLU A 271 -22.95 -17.45 -11.91
#